data_ce0cfc17b8dc8b6945e8db5990eba6ec
#
_entry.id   ce0cfc17b8dc8b6945e8db5990eba6ec
#
_cell.length_a   1.000
_cell.length_b   1.000
_cell.length_c   1.000
_cell.angle_alpha   90.00
_cell.angle_beta   90.00
_cell.angle_gamma   90.00
#
_symmetry.space_group_name_H-M   'P 1'
#
loop_
_entity.id
_entity.type
_entity.pdbx_description
1 polymer ?
#
loop_
_entity_poly.entity_id
_entity_poly.type
_entity_poly.pdbx_seq_one_letter_code
_entity_poly.pdbx_strand_id
1 'polypeptide(L)'
;MAKICRALAGNSGWSDGQAAEEYVKRRLGRTDPAIGETFLTELSPIPSKKVAVNKEWLSFFRRAVPDCDRLIWQRSVRLRAMIEENRPKFVLCYGSEKRENNAKFKSFFSERSWQRVGEKSELSRHEDSVRVLMPFFGNGRISSAECQRVISAILKRPATPEV
;
A
#
# COMPACT_ATOMS: atom_id res chain seq x y z
N MET A 1 -0.08 5.89 -7.76
CA MET A 1 0.91 4.83 -7.55
C MET A 1 2.21 5.09 -8.32
N ALA A 2 2.23 5.02 -9.64
CA ALA A 2 3.45 5.17 -10.45
C ALA A 2 4.32 6.38 -10.10
N LYS A 3 3.72 7.54 -9.90
CA LYS A 3 4.45 8.76 -9.49
C LYS A 3 5.21 8.59 -8.17
N ILE A 4 4.62 7.91 -7.21
CA ILE A 4 5.29 7.62 -5.93
C ILE A 4 6.44 6.64 -6.14
N CYS A 5 6.22 5.53 -6.86
CA CYS A 5 7.28 4.57 -7.17
C CYS A 5 8.45 5.24 -7.88
N ARG A 6 8.20 6.11 -8.86
CA ARG A 6 9.24 6.88 -9.54
C ARG A 6 10.01 7.82 -8.60
N ALA A 7 9.31 8.50 -7.71
CA ALA A 7 9.97 9.36 -6.71
C ALA A 7 10.87 8.54 -5.77
N LEU A 8 10.41 7.39 -5.31
CA LEU A 8 11.18 6.49 -4.44
C LEU A 8 12.38 5.86 -5.15
N ALA A 9 12.31 5.72 -6.48
CA ALA A 9 13.44 5.31 -7.33
C ALA A 9 14.43 6.46 -7.63
N GLY A 10 14.24 7.64 -7.05
CA GLY A 10 15.16 8.79 -7.21
C GLY A 10 14.93 9.62 -8.47
N ASN A 11 13.82 9.47 -9.17
CA ASN A 11 13.54 10.24 -10.39
C ASN A 11 13.09 11.66 -10.03
N SER A 12 13.86 12.67 -10.42
CA SER A 12 13.54 14.11 -10.20
C SER A 12 12.24 14.53 -10.91
N GLY A 13 11.98 14.02 -12.11
CA GLY A 13 10.75 14.24 -12.87
C GLY A 13 9.59 13.30 -12.51
N TRP A 14 9.48 12.86 -11.27
CA TRP A 14 8.49 11.87 -10.83
C TRP A 14 7.03 12.28 -11.06
N SER A 15 6.73 13.58 -11.08
CA SER A 15 5.37 14.12 -11.26
C SER A 15 4.89 14.13 -12.72
N ASP A 16 5.78 13.91 -13.69
CA ASP A 16 5.45 13.84 -15.10
C ASP A 16 4.43 12.75 -15.38
N GLY A 17 3.32 13.15 -16.06
CA GLY A 17 2.21 12.25 -16.36
C GLY A 17 2.57 11.19 -17.40
N GLN A 18 3.23 11.58 -18.49
CA GLN A 18 3.60 10.68 -19.57
C GLN A 18 4.59 9.61 -19.08
N ALA A 19 5.62 10.03 -18.39
CA ALA A 19 6.59 9.10 -17.81
C ALA A 19 5.97 8.20 -16.71
N ALA A 20 4.92 8.67 -16.00
CA ALA A 20 4.17 7.82 -15.07
C ALA A 20 3.33 6.77 -15.80
N GLU A 21 2.74 7.09 -16.94
CA GLU A 21 2.03 6.11 -17.79
C GLU A 21 2.97 5.03 -18.35
N GLU A 22 4.14 5.43 -18.82
CA GLU A 22 5.15 4.48 -19.28
C GLU A 22 5.62 3.56 -18.15
N TYR A 23 5.81 4.10 -16.95
CA TYR A 23 6.15 3.29 -15.78
C TYR A 23 5.07 2.25 -15.47
N VAL A 24 3.77 2.64 -15.54
CA VAL A 24 2.65 1.69 -15.37
C VAL A 24 2.73 0.56 -16.39
N LYS A 25 2.95 0.89 -17.65
CA LYS A 25 2.98 -0.12 -18.74
C LYS A 25 4.15 -1.08 -18.62
N ARG A 26 5.30 -0.61 -18.16
CA ARG A 26 6.56 -1.38 -18.22
C ARG A 26 6.94 -2.05 -16.91
N ARG A 27 6.63 -1.45 -15.76
CA ARG A 27 7.22 -1.86 -14.47
C ARG A 27 6.22 -2.13 -13.35
N LEU A 28 5.12 -1.40 -13.30
CA LEU A 28 4.20 -1.49 -12.16
C LEU A 28 3.49 -2.85 -12.12
N GLY A 29 3.64 -3.58 -11.02
CA GLY A 29 2.98 -4.85 -10.78
C GLY A 29 3.44 -6.00 -11.66
N ARG A 30 4.59 -5.90 -12.31
CA ARG A 30 5.19 -7.02 -13.04
C ARG A 30 5.75 -8.05 -12.08
N THR A 31 5.49 -9.33 -12.36
CA THR A 31 5.97 -10.45 -11.54
C THR A 31 7.37 -10.90 -11.91
N ASP A 32 7.86 -10.50 -13.10
CA ASP A 32 9.21 -10.80 -13.52
C ASP A 32 10.21 -9.93 -12.75
N PRO A 33 11.07 -10.48 -11.91
CA PRO A 33 12.05 -9.73 -11.12
C PRO A 33 13.10 -9.00 -11.99
N ALA A 34 13.32 -9.41 -13.24
CA ALA A 34 14.18 -8.71 -14.17
C ALA A 34 13.58 -7.40 -14.70
N ILE A 35 12.26 -7.28 -14.69
CA ILE A 35 11.51 -6.15 -15.24
C ILE A 35 10.79 -5.38 -14.14
N GLY A 36 10.29 -6.08 -13.13
CA GLY A 36 9.41 -5.55 -12.07
C GLY A 36 10.17 -5.09 -10.84
N GLU A 37 10.02 -3.82 -10.49
CA GLU A 37 10.50 -3.25 -9.22
C GLU A 37 9.41 -3.23 -8.15
N THR A 38 8.18 -3.56 -8.53
CA THR A 38 7.01 -3.43 -7.66
C THR A 38 6.12 -4.65 -7.75
N PHE A 39 5.65 -5.10 -6.60
CA PHE A 39 4.60 -6.09 -6.50
C PHE A 39 3.28 -5.40 -6.14
N LEU A 40 2.25 -5.57 -6.97
CA LEU A 40 0.92 -5.03 -6.73
C LEU A 40 -0.04 -6.16 -6.36
N THR A 41 -0.66 -6.06 -5.20
CA THR A 41 -1.59 -7.07 -4.71
C THR A 41 -2.71 -6.48 -3.87
N GLU A 42 -3.76 -7.24 -3.64
CA GLU A 42 -4.87 -6.88 -2.77
C GLU A 42 -4.82 -7.67 -1.46
N LEU A 43 -5.08 -7.00 -0.34
CA LEU A 43 -5.17 -7.66 0.97
C LEU A 43 -6.40 -8.58 1.03
N SER A 44 -7.54 -8.13 0.45
CA SER A 44 -8.74 -8.97 0.36
C SER A 44 -8.84 -9.57 -1.04
N PRO A 45 -8.85 -10.90 -1.17
CA PRO A 45 -8.98 -11.58 -2.47
C PRO A 45 -10.40 -11.53 -3.03
N ILE A 46 -11.33 -10.94 -2.29
CA ILE A 46 -12.75 -10.89 -2.67
C ILE A 46 -12.97 -9.70 -3.59
N PRO A 47 -13.34 -9.92 -4.86
CA PRO A 47 -13.66 -8.84 -5.76
C PRO A 47 -14.85 -8.06 -5.23
N SER A 48 -14.71 -6.73 -5.15
CA SER A 48 -15.77 -5.84 -4.71
C SER A 48 -15.91 -4.69 -5.70
N LYS A 49 -17.14 -4.41 -6.14
CA LYS A 49 -17.45 -3.25 -6.99
C LYS A 49 -17.22 -1.91 -6.27
N LYS A 50 -17.15 -1.93 -4.95
CA LYS A 50 -16.89 -0.76 -4.11
C LYS A 50 -15.79 -1.10 -3.10
N VAL A 51 -14.91 -0.14 -2.83
CA VAL A 51 -13.87 -0.24 -1.80
C VAL A 51 -14.45 -0.48 -0.39
N ALA A 52 -15.68 -0.02 -0.17
CA ALA A 52 -16.48 -0.48 0.96
C ALA A 52 -17.02 -1.86 0.62
N VAL A 53 -16.51 -2.87 1.29
CA VAL A 53 -17.15 -4.19 1.28
C VAL A 53 -18.60 -3.97 1.69
N ASN A 54 -19.52 -4.02 0.73
CA ASN A 54 -20.93 -4.02 1.05
C ASN A 54 -21.17 -5.26 1.93
N LYS A 55 -21.75 -5.05 3.11
CA LYS A 55 -22.05 -6.15 4.05
C LYS A 55 -22.88 -7.24 3.35
N GLU A 56 -23.75 -6.86 2.46
CA GLU A 56 -24.57 -7.77 1.64
C GLU A 56 -23.70 -8.62 0.68
N TRP A 57 -22.71 -7.99 0.00
CA TRP A 57 -21.80 -8.70 -0.87
C TRP A 57 -20.91 -9.67 -0.09
N LEU A 58 -20.40 -9.26 1.05
CA LEU A 58 -19.60 -10.15 1.90
C LEU A 58 -20.43 -11.30 2.44
N SER A 59 -21.68 -11.07 2.83
CA SER A 59 -22.60 -12.11 3.30
C SER A 59 -22.98 -13.06 2.18
N PHE A 60 -23.20 -12.56 0.96
CA PHE A 60 -23.40 -13.38 -0.22
C PHE A 60 -22.18 -14.24 -0.52
N PHE A 61 -20.98 -13.64 -0.52
CA PHE A 61 -19.74 -14.34 -0.82
C PHE A 61 -19.43 -15.42 0.22
N ARG A 62 -19.65 -15.15 1.51
CA ARG A 62 -19.51 -16.13 2.58
C ARG A 62 -20.47 -17.31 2.44
N ARG A 63 -21.66 -17.09 1.91
CA ARG A 63 -22.61 -18.17 1.63
C ARG A 63 -22.24 -18.97 0.37
N ALA A 64 -21.75 -18.28 -0.67
CA ALA A 64 -21.41 -18.89 -1.94
C ALA A 64 -20.05 -19.62 -1.92
N VAL A 65 -19.14 -19.21 -1.06
CA VAL A 65 -17.78 -19.77 -0.97
C VAL A 65 -17.58 -20.34 0.43
N PRO A 66 -17.72 -21.66 0.60
CA PRO A 66 -17.35 -22.31 1.84
C PRO A 66 -15.91 -21.95 2.24
N ASP A 67 -15.65 -21.79 3.51
CA ASP A 67 -14.32 -21.41 4.01
C ASP A 67 -13.78 -20.03 3.59
N CYS A 68 -14.65 -19.11 3.18
CA CYS A 68 -14.26 -17.77 2.77
C CYS A 68 -13.35 -17.07 3.79
N ASP A 69 -13.67 -17.17 5.08
CA ASP A 69 -12.87 -16.55 6.15
C ASP A 69 -11.49 -17.23 6.28
N ARG A 70 -11.41 -18.53 6.05
CA ARG A 70 -10.14 -19.27 5.99
C ARG A 70 -9.28 -18.80 4.82
N LEU A 71 -9.86 -18.61 3.64
CA LEU A 71 -9.14 -18.11 2.46
C LEU A 71 -8.60 -16.68 2.67
N ILE A 72 -9.40 -15.81 3.28
CA ILE A 72 -8.96 -14.45 3.65
C ILE A 72 -7.78 -14.52 4.64
N TRP A 73 -7.88 -15.36 5.65
CA TRP A 73 -6.82 -15.55 6.62
C TRP A 73 -5.54 -16.11 5.99
N GLN A 74 -5.64 -17.18 5.19
CA GLN A 74 -4.51 -17.76 4.46
C GLN A 74 -3.83 -16.73 3.55
N ARG A 75 -4.63 -15.90 2.87
CA ARG A 75 -4.11 -14.80 2.05
C ARG A 75 -3.28 -13.82 2.88
N SER A 76 -3.80 -13.42 4.02
CA SER A 76 -3.13 -12.49 4.93
C SER A 76 -1.80 -13.07 5.45
N VAL A 77 -1.81 -14.33 5.86
CA VAL A 77 -0.59 -15.05 6.30
C VAL A 77 0.44 -15.11 5.18
N ARG A 78 0.02 -15.49 3.96
CA ARG A 78 0.93 -15.58 2.81
C ARG A 78 1.52 -14.22 2.42
N LEU A 79 0.71 -13.15 2.41
CA LEU A 79 1.21 -11.81 2.12
C LEU A 79 2.20 -11.33 3.17
N ARG A 80 1.97 -11.65 4.44
CA ARG A 80 2.91 -11.31 5.52
C ARG A 80 4.23 -12.03 5.32
N ALA A 81 4.20 -13.34 5.08
CA ALA A 81 5.39 -14.13 4.80
C ALA A 81 6.17 -13.56 3.60
N MET A 82 5.48 -13.21 2.51
CA MET A 82 6.13 -12.59 1.34
C MET A 82 6.82 -11.25 1.68
N ILE A 83 6.23 -10.43 2.55
CA ILE A 83 6.84 -9.17 2.99
C ILE A 83 8.09 -9.46 3.85
N GLU A 84 8.02 -10.43 4.74
CA GLU A 84 9.12 -10.84 5.60
C GLU A 84 10.30 -11.46 4.81
N GLU A 85 9.99 -12.32 3.84
CA GLU A 85 10.98 -12.97 2.98
C GLU A 85 11.69 -11.99 2.05
N ASN A 86 10.92 -11.12 1.38
CA ASN A 86 11.47 -10.20 0.37
C ASN A 86 11.97 -8.87 0.93
N ARG A 87 11.65 -8.55 2.18
CA ARG A 87 12.08 -7.32 2.90
C ARG A 87 12.00 -6.06 2.03
N PRO A 88 10.82 -5.73 1.46
CA PRO A 88 10.71 -4.59 0.59
C PRO A 88 11.02 -3.30 1.35
N LYS A 89 11.80 -2.41 0.74
CA LYS A 89 12.11 -1.10 1.33
C LYS A 89 10.85 -0.26 1.60
N PHE A 90 9.82 -0.45 0.78
CA PHE A 90 8.57 0.30 0.87
C PHE A 90 7.36 -0.62 0.71
N VAL A 91 6.39 -0.48 1.61
CA VAL A 91 5.08 -1.13 1.51
C VAL A 91 4.01 -0.05 1.49
N LEU A 92 3.36 0.16 0.35
CA LEU A 92 2.33 1.17 0.18
C LEU A 92 0.95 0.52 0.24
N CYS A 93 0.20 0.82 1.29
CA CYS A 93 -1.19 0.38 1.46
C CYS A 93 -2.12 1.54 1.10
N TYR A 94 -2.93 1.35 0.08
CA TYR A 94 -3.87 2.37 -0.39
C TYR A 94 -5.32 1.95 -0.15
N GLY A 95 -6.20 2.95 -0.02
CA GLY A 95 -7.61 2.73 0.34
C GLY A 95 -7.87 2.81 1.84
N SER A 96 -6.96 3.43 2.61
CA SER A 96 -7.05 3.57 4.07
C SER A 96 -7.90 4.77 4.53
N GLU A 97 -8.55 5.49 3.60
CA GLU A 97 -9.37 6.66 3.93
C GLU A 97 -10.56 6.37 4.85
N LYS A 98 -11.01 5.12 4.89
CA LYS A 98 -12.02 4.68 5.84
C LYS A 98 -11.35 4.12 7.09
N ARG A 99 -11.87 4.51 8.26
CA ARG A 99 -11.38 4.06 9.55
C ARG A 99 -11.26 2.54 9.68
N GLU A 100 -12.23 1.81 9.11
CA GLU A 100 -12.24 0.35 9.13
C GLU A 100 -11.08 -0.26 8.32
N ASN A 101 -10.79 0.28 7.13
CA ASN A 101 -9.69 -0.18 6.30
C ASN A 101 -8.33 0.17 6.92
N ASN A 102 -8.22 1.38 7.48
CA ASN A 102 -7.03 1.80 8.21
C ASN A 102 -6.74 0.83 9.37
N ALA A 103 -7.75 0.51 10.19
CA ALA A 103 -7.62 -0.44 11.29
C ALA A 103 -7.19 -1.85 10.80
N LYS A 104 -7.73 -2.32 9.66
CA LYS A 104 -7.33 -3.61 9.07
C LYS A 104 -5.86 -3.64 8.66
N PHE A 105 -5.37 -2.59 8.00
CA PHE A 105 -3.96 -2.50 7.63
C PHE A 105 -3.06 -2.44 8.87
N LYS A 106 -3.42 -1.65 9.87
CA LYS A 106 -2.67 -1.58 11.13
C LYS A 106 -2.61 -2.94 11.83
N SER A 107 -3.74 -3.64 11.90
CA SER A 107 -3.80 -5.00 12.45
C SER A 107 -2.99 -6.01 11.62
N PHE A 108 -3.00 -5.88 10.28
CA PHE A 108 -2.21 -6.74 9.41
C PHE A 108 -0.71 -6.66 9.70
N PHE A 109 -0.17 -5.48 9.96
CA PHE A 109 1.24 -5.29 10.26
C PHE A 109 1.60 -5.49 11.73
N SER A 110 0.62 -5.52 12.63
CA SER A 110 0.83 -5.65 14.09
C SER A 110 1.71 -4.54 14.70
N GLU A 111 1.81 -3.40 14.03
CA GLU A 111 2.67 -2.32 14.45
C GLU A 111 2.01 -1.40 15.45
N ARG A 112 2.80 -0.94 16.43
CA ARG A 112 2.31 -0.12 17.54
C ARG A 112 2.36 1.38 17.28
N SER A 113 3.25 1.82 16.37
CA SER A 113 3.46 3.24 16.12
C SER A 113 3.20 3.61 14.68
N TRP A 114 2.21 4.47 14.46
CA TRP A 114 1.90 5.07 13.19
C TRP A 114 1.94 6.59 13.32
N GLN A 115 2.81 7.24 12.58
CA GLN A 115 2.95 8.68 12.56
C GLN A 115 2.14 9.27 11.43
N ARG A 116 1.37 10.31 11.70
CA ARG A 116 0.66 11.06 10.68
C ARG A 116 1.63 11.92 9.87
N VAL A 117 1.61 11.77 8.55
CA VAL A 117 2.53 12.45 7.64
C VAL A 117 1.85 13.35 6.61
N GLY A 118 0.52 13.31 6.58
CA GLY A 118 -0.34 14.13 5.74
C GLY A 118 -1.71 14.30 6.36
N GLU A 119 -2.67 14.80 5.59
CA GLU A 119 -4.05 14.93 6.06
C GLU A 119 -4.72 13.57 6.27
N LYS A 120 -4.41 12.62 5.38
CA LYS A 120 -5.07 11.30 5.32
C LYS A 120 -4.07 10.15 5.26
N SER A 121 -2.79 10.42 5.44
CA SER A 121 -1.73 9.43 5.30
C SER A 121 -0.97 9.25 6.61
N GLU A 122 -0.59 8.01 6.87
CA GLU A 122 0.18 7.62 8.04
C GLU A 122 1.37 6.76 7.60
N LEU A 123 2.45 6.81 8.38
CA LEU A 123 3.69 6.09 8.13
C LEU A 123 4.14 5.36 9.39
N SER A 124 4.63 4.15 9.23
CA SER A 124 5.37 3.41 10.25
C SER A 124 6.70 2.95 9.68
N ARG A 125 7.71 2.90 10.53
CA ARG A 125 9.04 2.37 10.20
C ARG A 125 9.27 1.10 10.99
N HIS A 126 9.71 0.07 10.30
CA HIS A 126 10.02 -1.22 10.91
C HIS A 126 11.30 -1.75 10.29
N GLU A 127 12.35 -1.81 11.08
CA GLU A 127 13.70 -2.13 10.59
C GLU A 127 14.06 -1.23 9.38
N ASP A 128 14.43 -1.83 8.26
CA ASP A 128 14.78 -1.13 7.01
C ASP A 128 13.59 -0.85 6.10
N SER A 129 12.38 -1.21 6.52
CA SER A 129 11.13 -1.07 5.73
C SER A 129 10.31 0.14 6.18
N VAL A 130 9.77 0.87 5.23
CA VAL A 130 8.81 1.94 5.47
C VAL A 130 7.43 1.51 4.99
N ARG A 131 6.45 1.51 5.89
CA ARG A 131 5.06 1.16 5.63
C ARG A 131 4.20 2.41 5.62
N VAL A 132 3.39 2.57 4.59
CA VAL A 132 2.58 3.76 4.39
C VAL A 132 1.13 3.38 4.18
N LEU A 133 0.24 4.01 4.95
CA LEU A 133 -1.20 3.97 4.74
C LEU A 133 -1.63 5.26 4.06
N MET A 134 -2.35 5.17 2.95
CA MET A 134 -2.77 6.34 2.20
C MET A 134 -4.12 6.13 1.50
N PRO A 135 -4.81 7.22 1.12
CA PRO A 135 -6.06 7.13 0.39
C PRO A 135 -5.91 6.38 -0.94
N PHE A 136 -7.04 5.96 -1.48
CA PHE A 136 -7.08 5.35 -2.80
C PHE A 136 -6.63 6.34 -3.89
N PHE A 137 -5.82 5.87 -4.84
CA PHE A 137 -5.21 6.73 -5.87
C PHE A 137 -6.18 7.21 -6.96
N GLY A 138 -7.38 6.65 -7.04
CA GLY A 138 -8.36 6.99 -8.06
C GLY A 138 -9.23 8.20 -7.70
N ASN A 139 -9.83 8.82 -8.73
CA ASN A 139 -10.89 9.82 -8.62
C ASN A 139 -10.52 11.07 -7.76
N GLY A 140 -9.28 11.53 -7.82
CA GLY A 140 -8.85 12.73 -7.10
C GLY A 140 -8.85 12.62 -5.57
N ARG A 141 -8.91 11.41 -5.01
CA ARG A 141 -8.94 11.19 -3.56
C ARG A 141 -7.63 11.51 -2.86
N ILE A 142 -6.53 11.54 -3.61
CA ILE A 142 -5.23 11.97 -3.14
C ILE A 142 -4.75 13.15 -3.96
N SER A 143 -4.41 14.25 -3.30
CA SER A 143 -3.85 15.43 -3.95
C SER A 143 -2.35 15.27 -4.24
N SER A 144 -1.83 16.06 -5.18
CA SER A 144 -0.39 16.11 -5.42
C SER A 144 0.38 16.57 -4.18
N ALA A 145 -0.19 17.48 -3.40
CA ALA A 145 0.39 17.95 -2.14
C ALA A 145 0.48 16.82 -1.10
N GLU A 146 -0.54 15.97 -1.01
CA GLU A 146 -0.51 14.81 -0.12
C GLU A 146 0.57 13.80 -0.55
N CYS A 147 0.66 13.51 -1.87
CA CYS A 147 1.73 12.67 -2.40
C CYS A 147 3.11 13.24 -2.07
N GLN A 148 3.31 14.56 -2.23
CA GLN A 148 4.56 15.22 -1.91
C GLN A 148 4.93 15.08 -0.42
N ARG A 149 3.97 15.29 0.48
CA ARG A 149 4.18 15.10 1.93
C ARG A 149 4.59 13.68 2.27
N VAL A 150 3.90 12.70 1.70
CA VAL A 150 4.21 11.27 1.89
C VAL A 150 5.62 10.95 1.40
N ILE A 151 5.96 11.35 0.16
CA ILE A 151 7.29 11.12 -0.42
C ILE A 151 8.38 11.75 0.46
N SER A 152 8.19 13.01 0.85
CA SER A 152 9.14 13.70 1.72
C SER A 152 9.32 12.99 3.07
N ALA A 153 8.24 12.49 3.65
CA ALA A 153 8.29 11.75 4.90
C ALA A 153 9.00 10.40 4.78
N ILE A 154 8.80 9.69 3.66
CA ILE A 154 9.47 8.41 3.38
C ILE A 154 10.98 8.63 3.26
N LEU A 155 11.39 9.66 2.51
CA LEU A 155 12.80 9.94 2.20
C LEU A 155 13.57 10.56 3.39
N LYS A 156 12.88 11.15 4.35
CA LYS A 156 13.53 11.61 5.60
C LYS A 156 14.03 10.39 6.38
N ARG A 157 15.33 10.24 6.48
CA ARG A 157 15.91 9.28 7.42
C ARG A 157 15.52 9.69 8.85
N PRO A 158 15.17 8.74 9.75
CA PRO A 158 15.11 9.08 11.16
C PRO A 158 16.46 9.68 11.56
N ALA A 159 16.44 10.75 12.33
CA ALA A 159 17.65 11.22 12.98
C ALA A 159 18.21 10.02 13.78
N THR A 160 19.43 9.63 13.48
CA THR A 160 20.13 8.63 14.29
C THR A 160 20.14 9.19 15.71
N PRO A 161 19.64 8.48 16.74
CA PRO A 161 19.80 8.97 18.10
C PRO A 161 21.29 9.15 18.32
N GLU A 162 21.71 10.35 18.69
CA GLU A 162 23.05 10.60 19.17
C GLU A 162 23.24 9.71 20.39
N VAL A 163 24.21 8.80 20.31
CA VAL A 163 24.62 7.88 21.38
C VAL A 163 25.42 8.65 22.39
#